data_9d2445f0bb4ba0f866980600459abda5
#
_entry.id   9d2445f0bb4ba0f866980600459abda5
#
_cell.length_a   1.000
_cell.length_b   1.000
_cell.length_c   1.000
_cell.angle_alpha   90.00
_cell.angle_beta   90.00
_cell.angle_gamma   90.00
#
_symmetry.space_group_name_H-M   'P 1'
#
loop_
_entity.id
_entity.type
_entity.pdbx_description
1 polymer ?
#
loop_
_entity_poly.entity_id
_entity_poly.type
_entity_poly.pdbx_seq_one_letter_code
_entity_poly.pdbx_strand_id
1 'polypeptide(L)'
;LCRRAIEPRHGYWTLPAGFMELGETMKDGGNRECFEEAEAIGSGLELYCLYDIPDIGQIHMIFIGSLKDGKFGVGIESLECALFAEEDIPWQDLAFQNVIETLQHYFADRKAGATLGNFPIHQQVIAKYVHLGD
;
A
#
# COMPACT_ATOMS: atom_id res chain seq x y z
N LEU A 1 -0.35 -4.28 6.62
CA LEU A 1 -0.57 -5.07 5.40
C LEU A 1 -1.82 -5.93 5.50
N CYS A 2 -2.43 -6.19 4.37
CA CYS A 2 -3.59 -7.05 4.25
C CYS A 2 -3.23 -8.27 3.40
N ARG A 3 -3.68 -9.45 3.81
CA ARG A 3 -3.50 -10.68 3.06
C ARG A 3 -4.69 -10.87 2.13
N ARG A 4 -4.41 -11.01 0.84
CA ARG A 4 -5.45 -11.02 -0.20
C ARG A 4 -6.34 -12.27 -0.11
N ALA A 5 -7.66 -12.05 -0.12
CA ALA A 5 -8.65 -13.14 -0.18
C ALA A 5 -9.15 -13.40 -1.60
N ILE A 6 -8.67 -12.63 -2.59
CA ILE A 6 -9.12 -12.72 -3.99
C ILE A 6 -7.92 -12.82 -4.93
N GLU A 7 -8.17 -13.34 -6.14
CA GLU A 7 -7.19 -13.31 -7.21
C GLU A 7 -7.13 -11.92 -7.86
N PRO A 8 -6.02 -11.50 -8.43
CA PRO A 8 -4.75 -12.25 -8.49
C PRO A 8 -4.00 -12.24 -7.15
N ARG A 9 -3.07 -13.16 -7.00
CA ARG A 9 -2.18 -13.25 -5.84
C ARG A 9 -2.92 -13.52 -4.53
N HIS A 10 -3.94 -14.38 -4.57
CA HIS A 10 -4.63 -14.85 -3.37
C HIS A 10 -3.64 -15.38 -2.33
N GLY A 11 -3.79 -14.97 -1.08
CA GLY A 11 -2.91 -15.40 0.02
C GLY A 11 -1.64 -14.59 0.19
N TYR A 12 -1.31 -13.71 -0.75
CA TYR A 12 -0.16 -12.81 -0.65
C TYR A 12 -0.55 -11.50 0.05
N TRP A 13 0.44 -10.82 0.59
CA TRP A 13 0.25 -9.59 1.35
C TRP A 13 0.37 -8.36 0.47
N THR A 14 -0.42 -7.34 0.76
CA THR A 14 -0.43 -6.09 0.01
C THR A 14 -0.81 -4.91 0.91
N LEU A 15 -0.62 -3.72 0.38
CA LEU A 15 -1.22 -2.51 0.93
C LEU A 15 -2.67 -2.43 0.45
N PRO A 16 -3.59 -1.84 1.25
CA PRO A 16 -4.95 -1.59 0.78
C PRO A 16 -4.95 -0.72 -0.48
N ALA A 17 -5.68 -1.14 -1.50
CA ALA A 17 -5.72 -0.43 -2.78
C ALA A 17 -6.98 -0.76 -3.56
N GLY A 18 -7.35 0.14 -4.46
CA GLY A 18 -8.46 -0.02 -5.37
C GLY A 18 -8.59 1.18 -6.29
N PHE A 19 -9.65 1.17 -7.10
CA PHE A 19 -9.92 2.25 -8.03
C PHE A 19 -10.72 3.36 -7.38
N MET A 20 -10.49 4.60 -7.83
CA MET A 20 -11.33 5.72 -7.42
C MET A 20 -12.77 5.51 -7.88
N GLU A 21 -13.70 5.95 -7.05
CA GLU A 21 -15.11 6.04 -7.42
C GLU A 21 -15.46 7.47 -7.83
N LEU A 22 -16.57 7.61 -8.54
CA LEU A 22 -17.04 8.94 -8.95
C LEU A 22 -17.30 9.80 -7.72
N GLY A 23 -16.85 11.05 -7.79
CA GLY A 23 -17.07 12.01 -6.72
C GLY A 23 -16.05 11.97 -5.59
N GLU A 24 -15.11 11.03 -5.62
CA GLU A 24 -14.04 10.95 -4.63
C GLU A 24 -12.81 11.71 -5.07
N THR A 25 -12.08 12.27 -4.08
CA THR A 25 -10.68 12.65 -4.30
C THR A 25 -9.80 11.41 -4.17
N MET A 26 -8.54 11.52 -4.57
CA MET A 26 -7.57 10.43 -4.40
C MET A 26 -7.42 10.03 -2.94
N LYS A 27 -7.38 11.00 -2.01
CA LYS A 27 -7.28 10.73 -0.58
C LYS A 27 -8.53 10.05 -0.04
N ASP A 28 -9.71 10.46 -0.50
CA ASP A 28 -10.98 9.84 -0.10
C ASP A 28 -11.01 8.38 -0.56
N GLY A 29 -10.60 8.12 -1.80
CA GLY A 29 -10.52 6.77 -2.34
C GLY A 29 -9.55 5.89 -1.57
N GLY A 30 -8.36 6.42 -1.25
CA GLY A 30 -7.37 5.71 -0.45
C GLY A 30 -7.89 5.36 0.93
N ASN A 31 -8.56 6.30 1.61
CA ASN A 31 -9.16 6.04 2.92
C ASN A 31 -10.31 5.04 2.83
N ARG A 32 -11.13 5.14 1.80
CA ARG A 32 -12.24 4.18 1.61
C ARG A 32 -11.72 2.76 1.43
N GLU A 33 -10.72 2.57 0.56
CA GLU A 33 -10.11 1.25 0.34
C GLU A 33 -9.43 0.73 1.60
N CYS A 34 -8.76 1.59 2.36
CA CYS A 34 -8.13 1.21 3.61
C CYS A 34 -9.18 0.72 4.62
N PHE A 35 -10.32 1.40 4.69
CA PHE A 35 -11.41 0.99 5.57
C PHE A 35 -12.06 -0.31 5.09
N GLU A 36 -12.31 -0.45 3.79
CA GLU A 36 -12.93 -1.65 3.23
C GLU A 36 -12.05 -2.89 3.41
N GLU A 37 -10.73 -2.76 3.28
CA GLU A 37 -9.82 -3.89 3.31
C GLU A 37 -9.21 -4.16 4.68
N ALA A 38 -9.04 -3.14 5.52
CA ALA A 38 -8.37 -3.27 6.80
C ALA A 38 -9.15 -2.65 7.97
N GLU A 39 -10.37 -2.16 7.72
CA GLU A 39 -11.19 -1.47 8.73
C GLU A 39 -10.41 -0.38 9.45
N ALA A 40 -9.55 0.31 8.73
CA ALA A 40 -8.64 1.32 9.25
C ALA A 40 -8.92 2.67 8.61
N ILE A 41 -8.68 3.73 9.38
CA ILE A 41 -8.83 5.11 8.91
C ILE A 41 -7.45 5.77 8.97
N GLY A 42 -7.01 6.30 7.83
CA GLY A 42 -5.78 7.08 7.77
C GLY A 42 -6.01 8.52 8.17
N SER A 43 -5.05 9.08 8.87
CA SER A 43 -5.05 10.48 9.29
C SER A 43 -3.84 11.18 8.71
N GLY A 44 -4.04 12.41 8.18
CA GLY A 44 -2.97 13.20 7.62
C GLY A 44 -2.32 12.58 6.38
N LEU A 45 -3.12 11.99 5.50
CA LEU A 45 -2.61 11.35 4.29
C LEU A 45 -1.89 12.34 3.39
N GLU A 46 -0.71 11.93 2.92
CA GLU A 46 0.12 12.68 1.97
C GLU A 46 0.54 11.76 0.85
N LEU A 47 0.66 12.30 -0.37
CA LEU A 47 1.19 11.53 -1.49
C LEU A 47 2.63 11.12 -1.19
N TYR A 48 2.93 9.85 -1.35
CA TYR A 48 4.26 9.30 -1.08
C TYR A 48 4.93 8.71 -2.32
N CYS A 49 4.24 7.84 -3.03
CA CYS A 49 4.79 7.22 -4.23
C CYS A 49 3.83 7.34 -5.39
N LEU A 50 4.40 7.50 -6.59
CA LEU A 50 3.67 7.48 -7.84
C LEU A 50 4.38 6.51 -8.77
N TYR A 51 3.67 5.48 -9.20
CA TYR A 51 4.22 4.43 -10.05
C TYR A 51 3.55 4.42 -11.41
N ASP A 52 4.36 4.48 -12.45
CA ASP A 52 3.92 4.17 -13.82
C ASP A 52 4.07 2.68 -14.02
N ILE A 53 2.99 1.99 -14.35
CA ILE A 53 2.99 0.53 -14.53
C ILE A 53 2.50 0.21 -15.94
N PRO A 54 3.38 0.32 -16.96
CA PRO A 54 2.99 0.09 -18.35
C PRO A 54 2.47 -1.32 -18.62
N ASP A 55 2.99 -2.28 -17.85
CA ASP A 55 2.61 -3.69 -17.91
C ASP A 55 1.09 -3.88 -17.85
N ILE A 56 0.42 -3.09 -17.04
CA ILE A 56 -1.05 -3.15 -16.86
C ILE A 56 -1.75 -1.87 -17.29
N GLY A 57 -1.03 -0.89 -17.84
CA GLY A 57 -1.60 0.37 -18.30
C GLY A 57 -2.18 1.21 -17.18
N GLN A 58 -1.56 1.22 -15.99
CA GLN A 58 -2.08 1.94 -14.83
C GLN A 58 -1.00 2.82 -14.19
N ILE A 59 -1.49 3.85 -13.51
CA ILE A 59 -0.69 4.67 -12.61
C ILE A 59 -1.22 4.40 -11.20
N HIS A 60 -0.32 4.04 -10.28
CA HIS A 60 -0.68 3.82 -8.88
C HIS A 60 -0.13 4.95 -8.03
N MET A 61 -0.97 5.50 -7.17
CA MET A 61 -0.61 6.54 -6.23
C MET A 61 -0.71 5.97 -4.82
N ILE A 62 0.38 6.05 -4.08
CA ILE A 62 0.46 5.53 -2.71
C ILE A 62 0.52 6.72 -1.75
N PHE A 63 -0.30 6.69 -0.74
CA PHE A 63 -0.34 7.71 0.31
C PHE A 63 0.26 7.18 1.59
N ILE A 64 0.81 8.09 2.39
CA ILE A 64 1.35 7.78 3.70
C ILE A 64 0.61 8.64 4.74
N GLY A 65 0.37 8.07 5.91
CA GLY A 65 -0.30 8.76 7.00
C GLY A 65 -0.20 7.97 8.28
N SER A 66 -0.93 8.43 9.30
CA SER A 66 -1.03 7.73 10.59
C SER A 66 -2.28 6.89 10.62
N LEU A 67 -2.22 5.80 11.35
CA LEU A 67 -3.39 4.99 11.65
C LEU A 67 -4.18 5.66 12.78
N LYS A 68 -5.42 6.09 12.48
CA LYS A 68 -6.25 6.77 13.48
C LYS A 68 -6.55 5.85 14.64
N ASP A 69 -6.23 6.31 15.87
CA ASP A 69 -6.45 5.58 17.11
C ASP A 69 -5.76 4.21 17.17
N GLY A 70 -4.84 3.92 16.26
CA GLY A 70 -4.16 2.63 16.19
C GLY A 70 -5.09 1.47 15.86
N LYS A 71 -6.31 1.74 15.38
CA LYS A 71 -7.33 0.71 15.16
C LYS A 71 -7.32 0.18 13.75
N PHE A 72 -7.48 -1.13 13.63
CA PHE A 72 -7.66 -1.80 12.34
C PHE A 72 -8.44 -3.11 12.56
N GLY A 73 -8.84 -3.73 11.47
CA GLY A 73 -9.54 -5.00 11.48
C GLY A 73 -9.30 -5.75 10.18
N VAL A 74 -10.21 -6.65 9.83
CA VAL A 74 -10.09 -7.45 8.62
C VAL A 74 -11.32 -7.21 7.77
N GLY A 75 -11.11 -6.58 6.61
CA GLY A 75 -12.18 -6.33 5.65
C GLY A 75 -12.62 -7.61 4.95
N ILE A 76 -13.74 -7.52 4.23
CA ILE A 76 -14.40 -8.68 3.64
C ILE A 76 -13.56 -9.37 2.55
N GLU A 77 -12.69 -8.62 1.88
CA GLU A 77 -11.82 -9.16 0.82
C GLU A 77 -10.40 -9.44 1.31
N SER A 78 -10.21 -9.50 2.63
CA SER A 78 -8.92 -9.81 3.25
C SER A 78 -9.02 -11.07 4.08
N LEU A 79 -7.98 -11.89 4.05
CA LEU A 79 -7.90 -13.08 4.91
C LEU A 79 -7.46 -12.69 6.32
N GLU A 80 -6.53 -11.75 6.42
CA GLU A 80 -6.05 -11.19 7.67
C GLU A 80 -5.38 -9.84 7.41
N CYS A 81 -5.26 -9.03 8.45
CA CYS A 81 -4.52 -7.77 8.42
C CYS A 81 -3.65 -7.69 9.66
N ALA A 82 -2.48 -7.08 9.53
CA ALA A 82 -1.56 -6.97 10.63
C ALA A 82 -0.64 -5.76 10.47
N LEU A 83 -0.11 -5.29 11.59
CA LEU A 83 0.97 -4.32 11.63
C LEU A 83 2.28 -5.08 11.70
N PHE A 84 3.29 -4.60 10.95
CA PHE A 84 4.59 -5.27 10.87
C PHE A 84 5.71 -4.31 11.24
N ALA A 85 6.64 -4.76 12.05
CA ALA A 85 7.94 -4.12 12.14
C ALA A 85 8.75 -4.47 10.88
N GLU A 86 9.79 -3.69 10.59
CA GLU A 86 10.61 -3.92 9.38
C GLU A 86 11.12 -5.36 9.30
N GLU A 87 11.62 -5.89 10.40
CA GLU A 87 12.19 -7.24 10.46
C GLU A 87 11.17 -8.35 10.28
N ASP A 88 9.88 -8.05 10.40
CA ASP A 88 8.80 -9.03 10.27
C ASP A 88 8.08 -8.98 8.92
N ILE A 89 8.47 -8.07 8.04
CA ILE A 89 7.84 -7.95 6.72
C ILE A 89 8.02 -9.25 5.93
N PRO A 90 6.92 -9.84 5.41
CA PRO A 90 7.00 -11.07 4.62
C PRO A 90 7.41 -10.75 3.18
N TRP A 91 8.65 -10.35 2.96
CA TRP A 91 9.15 -9.86 1.67
C TRP A 91 8.89 -10.82 0.50
N GLN A 92 8.99 -12.13 0.74
CA GLN A 92 8.78 -13.12 -0.31
C GLN A 92 7.31 -13.36 -0.63
N ASP A 93 6.42 -12.94 0.27
CA ASP A 93 4.98 -13.12 0.14
C ASP A 93 4.24 -11.83 -0.15
N LEU A 94 4.94 -10.77 -0.58
CA LEU A 94 4.31 -9.54 -1.02
C LEU A 94 3.75 -9.73 -2.43
N ALA A 95 2.53 -9.23 -2.64
CA ALA A 95 1.76 -9.54 -3.83
C ALA A 95 2.28 -8.87 -5.10
N PHE A 96 2.76 -7.62 -5.00
CA PHE A 96 3.06 -6.80 -6.16
C PHE A 96 4.36 -6.03 -5.99
N GLN A 97 5.03 -5.77 -7.11
CA GLN A 97 6.33 -5.09 -7.09
C GLN A 97 6.25 -3.69 -6.49
N ASN A 98 5.19 -2.94 -6.77
CA ASN A 98 5.04 -1.60 -6.20
C ASN A 98 4.91 -1.62 -4.67
N VAL A 99 4.35 -2.67 -4.09
CA VAL A 99 4.31 -2.83 -2.63
C VAL A 99 5.72 -3.02 -2.08
N ILE A 100 6.52 -3.87 -2.73
CA ILE A 100 7.91 -4.11 -2.34
C ILE A 100 8.69 -2.79 -2.39
N GLU A 101 8.61 -2.07 -3.51
CA GLU A 101 9.31 -0.79 -3.69
C GLU A 101 8.87 0.25 -2.65
N THR A 102 7.57 0.36 -2.39
CA THR A 102 7.05 1.31 -1.41
C THR A 102 7.60 1.03 -0.02
N LEU A 103 7.60 -0.22 0.41
CA LEU A 103 8.11 -0.57 1.74
C LEU A 103 9.61 -0.36 1.84
N GLN A 104 10.37 -0.64 0.78
CA GLN A 104 11.80 -0.36 0.74
C GLN A 104 12.08 1.14 0.88
N HIS A 105 11.36 1.98 0.13
CA HIS A 105 11.46 3.43 0.26
C HIS A 105 11.13 3.89 1.67
N TYR A 106 10.04 3.38 2.22
CA TYR A 106 9.55 3.78 3.52
C TYR A 106 10.58 3.54 4.63
N PHE A 107 11.13 2.34 4.69
CA PHE A 107 12.11 2.02 5.73
C PHE A 107 13.43 2.77 5.52
N ALA A 108 13.87 2.95 4.28
CA ALA A 108 15.07 3.73 3.98
C ALA A 108 14.88 5.20 4.38
N ASP A 109 13.74 5.80 4.05
CA ASP A 109 13.44 7.19 4.37
C ASP A 109 13.36 7.39 5.89
N ARG A 110 12.78 6.45 6.61
CA ARG A 110 12.73 6.52 8.08
C ARG A 110 14.13 6.46 8.69
N LYS A 111 14.99 5.59 8.18
CA LYS A 111 16.40 5.53 8.63
C LYS A 111 17.13 6.82 8.36
N ALA A 112 16.78 7.53 7.30
CA ALA A 112 17.35 8.83 6.95
C ALA A 112 16.73 9.98 7.77
N GLY A 113 15.79 9.71 8.67
CA GLY A 113 15.20 10.69 9.57
C GLY A 113 13.88 11.29 9.11
N ALA A 114 13.26 10.76 8.05
CA ALA A 114 11.97 11.26 7.58
C ALA A 114 10.85 10.99 8.59
N THR A 115 9.94 11.96 8.72
CA THR A 115 8.75 11.87 9.56
C THR A 115 7.57 12.39 8.76
N LEU A 116 6.34 12.17 9.25
CA LEU A 116 5.14 12.70 8.61
C LEU A 116 5.28 14.22 8.43
N GLY A 117 4.96 14.70 7.23
CA GLY A 117 5.13 16.09 6.84
C GLY A 117 6.42 16.37 6.06
N ASN A 118 7.40 15.46 6.07
CA ASN A 118 8.64 15.66 5.32
C ASN A 118 9.17 14.41 4.60
N PHE A 119 8.34 13.39 4.39
CA PHE A 119 8.75 12.29 3.53
C PHE A 119 8.96 12.77 2.09
N PRO A 120 10.03 12.35 1.41
CA PRO A 120 10.20 12.66 -0.01
C PRO A 120 9.14 11.92 -0.84
N ILE A 121 8.80 12.48 -2.00
CA ILE A 121 7.91 11.82 -2.95
C ILE A 121 8.76 11.03 -3.94
N HIS A 122 8.43 9.75 -4.12
CA HIS A 122 9.09 8.87 -5.07
C HIS A 122 8.25 8.70 -6.32
N GLN A 123 8.89 8.78 -7.47
CA GLN A 123 8.25 8.51 -8.76
C GLN A 123 9.13 7.54 -9.53
N GLN A 124 8.56 6.43 -9.99
CA GLN A 124 9.32 5.46 -10.76
C GLN A 124 8.43 4.62 -11.66
N VAL A 125 9.05 3.96 -12.62
CA VAL A 125 8.41 3.01 -13.51
C VAL A 125 8.57 1.61 -12.92
N ILE A 126 7.47 0.86 -12.87
CA ILE A 126 7.46 -0.55 -12.51
C ILE A 126 7.34 -1.34 -13.82
N ALA A 127 8.44 -1.94 -14.26
CA ALA A 127 8.46 -2.66 -15.53
C ALA A 127 7.64 -3.95 -15.46
N LYS A 128 7.61 -4.60 -14.30
CA LYS A 128 6.89 -5.87 -14.12
C LYS A 128 6.13 -5.84 -12.81
N TYR A 129 4.81 -5.80 -12.90
CA TYR A 129 3.93 -5.60 -11.75
C TYR A 129 3.91 -6.81 -10.82
N VAL A 130 3.86 -8.02 -11.38
CA VAL A 130 3.83 -9.26 -10.62
C VAL A 130 5.06 -10.11 -10.96
N HIS A 131 5.77 -10.58 -9.95
CA HIS A 131 6.88 -11.52 -10.08
C HIS A 131 6.33 -12.94 -10.08
N LEU A 132 5.86 -13.40 -11.23
CA LEU A 132 5.34 -14.74 -11.37
C LEU A 132 6.45 -15.72 -11.74
N GLY A 133 6.51 -16.82 -11.01
CA GLY A 133 7.43 -17.91 -11.31
C GLY A 133 8.89 -17.54 -11.19
N ASP A 134 9.13 -16.48 -10.56
CA ASP A 134 10.48 -16.00 -10.35
C ASP A 134 11.15 -16.85 -9.30
#